data_611fbe86bedd46862ca1bb24e6122f07
#
_entry.id   611fbe86bedd46862ca1bb24e6122f07
#
_cell.length_a   1.000
_cell.length_b   1.000
_cell.length_c   1.000
_cell.angle_alpha   90.00
_cell.angle_beta   90.00
_cell.angle_gamma   90.00
#
_symmetry.space_group_name_H-M   'P 1'
#
loop_
_entity.id
_entity.type
_entity.pdbx_description
1 polymer ?
#
loop_
_entity_poly.entity_id
_entity_poly.type
_entity_poly.pdbx_seq_one_letter_code
_entity_poly.pdbx_strand_id
1 'polypeptide(L)'
;MKQGKLIRRAVSAALAGCMMFTLSVPALAESTDALMQLSTAAKSAVSVLGEKNGTLKIGNNSFDTETNINEQELGGGTISYDAETHTLTLNGVNIEDSSGDWVIDFNDTDTLLNLVLMGENLLKGKGGIRAHDLKISGTGSLQITATNYEGIAGIGQSGDNLTIGSDVDITAMNGCAIAFNGSVRIEQDATVKAKCLYGGIDCYDLTIDSATEVNLESTGEQCNAIYVRGDNDGTVAGTANIKNSKLVLKSDYPA
;
A
#
# COMPACT_ATOMS: atom_id res chain seq x y z
N MET A 1 -21.37 -7.10 3.32
CA MET A 1 -21.72 -6.72 1.94
C MET A 1 -23.04 -5.95 1.74
N LYS A 2 -24.04 -6.01 2.63
CA LYS A 2 -25.32 -5.26 2.46
C LYS A 2 -25.29 -3.83 2.99
N GLN A 3 -24.46 -3.53 3.98
CA GLN A 3 -24.41 -2.19 4.60
C GLN A 3 -23.69 -1.12 3.72
N GLY A 4 -22.62 -1.47 3.04
CA GLY A 4 -21.90 -0.53 2.17
C GLY A 4 -22.72 -0.02 0.97
N LYS A 5 -23.64 -0.85 0.45
CA LYS A 5 -24.57 -0.43 -0.61
C LYS A 5 -25.65 0.54 -0.12
N LEU A 6 -26.05 0.43 1.15
CA LEU A 6 -27.04 1.34 1.75
C LEU A 6 -26.46 2.73 1.98
N ILE A 7 -25.21 2.80 2.44
CA ILE A 7 -24.50 4.07 2.70
C ILE A 7 -24.27 4.83 1.40
N ARG A 8 -23.82 4.15 0.33
CA ARG A 8 -23.66 4.78 -0.99
C ARG A 8 -24.97 5.31 -1.59
N ARG A 9 -26.09 4.63 -1.36
CA ARG A 9 -27.43 5.12 -1.77
C ARG A 9 -27.92 6.28 -0.94
N ALA A 10 -27.61 6.34 0.36
CA ALA A 10 -27.95 7.45 1.23
C ALA A 10 -27.14 8.72 0.88
N VAL A 11 -25.85 8.58 0.57
CA VAL A 11 -25.01 9.71 0.13
C VAL A 11 -25.49 10.27 -1.22
N SER A 12 -25.82 9.40 -2.19
CA SER A 12 -26.36 9.84 -3.48
C SER A 12 -27.74 10.53 -3.32
N ALA A 13 -28.57 10.07 -2.41
CA ALA A 13 -29.87 10.70 -2.12
C ALA A 13 -29.72 12.06 -1.42
N ALA A 14 -28.72 12.19 -0.54
CA ALA A 14 -28.45 13.46 0.16
C ALA A 14 -27.87 14.51 -0.80
N LEU A 15 -26.94 14.14 -1.71
CA LEU A 15 -26.45 15.03 -2.76
C LEU A 15 -27.55 15.43 -3.75
N ALA A 16 -28.40 14.49 -4.17
CA ALA A 16 -29.54 14.81 -5.03
C ALA A 16 -30.56 15.72 -4.36
N GLY A 17 -30.77 15.56 -3.04
CA GLY A 17 -31.61 16.44 -2.23
C GLY A 17 -31.05 17.86 -2.14
N CYS A 18 -29.77 18.04 -1.94
CA CYS A 18 -29.12 19.35 -1.96
C CYS A 18 -29.19 20.04 -3.31
N MET A 19 -29.04 19.30 -4.41
CA MET A 19 -29.14 19.88 -5.78
C MET A 19 -30.57 20.30 -6.13
N MET A 20 -31.62 19.61 -5.63
CA MET A 20 -32.99 20.03 -5.88
C MET A 20 -33.42 21.25 -5.05
N PHE A 21 -32.81 21.49 -3.90
CA PHE A 21 -33.08 22.70 -3.11
C PHE A 21 -32.48 23.97 -3.73
N THR A 22 -31.40 23.86 -4.50
CA THR A 22 -30.78 25.00 -5.20
C THR A 22 -31.54 25.43 -6.45
N LEU A 23 -32.43 24.58 -7.00
CA LEU A 23 -33.22 24.89 -8.19
C LEU A 23 -34.57 25.57 -7.89
N SER A 24 -34.99 25.66 -6.61
CA SER A 24 -36.27 26.24 -6.20
C SER A 24 -36.15 27.59 -5.51
N VAL A 25 -34.97 28.19 -5.44
CA VAL A 25 -34.78 29.52 -4.88
C VAL A 25 -34.95 30.54 -6.02
N PRO A 26 -35.99 31.39 -5.98
CA PRO A 26 -36.11 32.47 -6.96
C PRO A 26 -34.90 33.39 -6.82
N ALA A 27 -34.38 33.84 -7.96
CA ALA A 27 -33.24 34.72 -8.08
C ALA A 27 -33.38 35.93 -7.16
N LEU A 28 -32.75 35.88 -6.00
CA LEU A 28 -32.54 37.01 -5.10
C LEU A 28 -31.03 37.17 -5.00
N ALA A 29 -30.63 38.23 -5.63
CA ALA A 29 -29.38 38.98 -5.52
C ALA A 29 -28.39 38.57 -4.44
N GLU A 30 -27.16 38.37 -4.92
CA GLU A 30 -25.93 38.85 -4.32
C GLU A 30 -25.87 38.89 -2.79
N SER A 31 -25.54 37.78 -2.16
CA SER A 31 -24.69 37.85 -0.99
C SER A 31 -23.67 36.72 -1.03
N THR A 32 -22.40 37.08 -1.12
CA THR A 32 -21.25 36.24 -0.91
C THR A 32 -21.34 35.44 0.40
N ASP A 33 -22.11 35.95 1.38
CA ASP A 33 -22.39 35.29 2.66
C ASP A 33 -23.24 34.03 2.51
N ALA A 34 -24.22 34.00 1.60
CA ALA A 34 -25.07 32.82 1.40
C ALA A 34 -24.28 31.67 0.77
N LEU A 35 -23.37 31.97 -0.17
CA LEU A 35 -22.45 30.98 -0.77
C LEU A 35 -21.41 30.49 0.23
N MET A 36 -20.92 31.36 1.11
CA MET A 36 -20.02 30.97 2.21
C MET A 36 -20.75 30.08 3.24
N GLN A 37 -21.98 30.39 3.60
CA GLN A 37 -22.77 29.57 4.53
C GLN A 37 -23.14 28.20 3.91
N LEU A 38 -23.43 28.12 2.60
CA LEU A 38 -23.67 26.87 1.90
C LEU A 38 -22.39 26.02 1.81
N SER A 39 -21.24 26.65 1.56
CA SER A 39 -19.96 25.95 1.54
C SER A 39 -19.57 25.44 2.93
N THR A 40 -19.84 26.20 3.98
CA THR A 40 -19.59 25.83 5.36
C THR A 40 -20.56 24.75 5.84
N ALA A 41 -21.84 24.83 5.44
CA ALA A 41 -22.83 23.79 5.73
C ALA A 41 -22.54 22.48 4.98
N ALA A 42 -22.06 22.56 3.73
CA ALA A 42 -21.63 21.40 2.97
C ALA A 42 -20.38 20.74 3.59
N LYS A 43 -19.38 21.53 4.01
CA LYS A 43 -18.22 21.03 4.76
C LYS A 43 -18.62 20.42 6.10
N SER A 44 -19.55 21.03 6.84
CA SER A 44 -20.05 20.50 8.11
C SER A 44 -20.89 19.24 7.92
N ALA A 45 -21.62 19.09 6.82
CA ALA A 45 -22.38 17.87 6.51
C ALA A 45 -21.48 16.71 6.09
N VAL A 46 -20.34 16.98 5.45
CA VAL A 46 -19.31 15.98 5.12
C VAL A 46 -18.61 15.51 6.40
N SER A 47 -18.31 16.41 7.35
CA SER A 47 -17.66 16.04 8.61
C SER A 47 -18.53 15.18 9.54
N VAL A 48 -19.87 15.20 9.39
CA VAL A 48 -20.80 14.36 10.17
C VAL A 48 -20.89 12.93 9.64
N LEU A 49 -20.42 12.67 8.40
CA LEU A 49 -20.45 11.33 7.79
C LEU A 49 -19.30 10.41 8.22
N GLY A 50 -18.52 10.79 9.23
CA GLY A 50 -17.43 9.99 9.78
C GLY A 50 -16.36 9.75 8.70
N GLU A 51 -15.57 10.79 8.41
CA GLU A 51 -14.39 10.66 7.57
C GLU A 51 -13.49 9.55 8.14
N LYS A 52 -13.34 8.49 7.40
CA LYS A 52 -12.27 7.54 7.61
C LYS A 52 -11.00 8.25 7.15
N ASN A 53 -10.44 9.11 7.99
CA ASN A 53 -9.17 9.73 7.68
C ASN A 53 -8.10 8.64 7.75
N GLY A 54 -7.74 8.09 6.60
CA GLY A 54 -6.57 7.25 6.47
C GLY A 54 -5.33 8.03 6.87
N THR A 55 -4.32 7.35 7.35
CA THR A 55 -3.03 7.96 7.67
C THR A 55 -1.95 7.34 6.80
N LEU A 56 -1.07 8.19 6.27
CA LEU A 56 0.18 7.82 5.63
C LEU A 56 1.32 8.24 6.56
N LYS A 57 2.01 7.25 7.13
CA LYS A 57 3.22 7.47 7.89
C LYS A 57 4.44 7.22 7.01
N ILE A 58 5.44 8.10 7.08
CA ILE A 58 6.74 7.96 6.38
C ILE A 58 7.83 8.35 7.37
N GLY A 59 8.58 7.36 7.85
CA GLY A 59 9.51 7.55 8.97
C GLY A 59 8.76 8.08 10.19
N ASN A 60 9.26 9.15 10.78
CA ASN A 60 8.63 9.79 11.94
C ASN A 60 7.53 10.80 11.58
N ASN A 61 7.25 11.01 10.29
CA ASN A 61 6.22 11.94 9.84
C ASN A 61 4.90 11.22 9.62
N SER A 62 3.79 11.89 9.97
CA SER A 62 2.44 11.39 9.74
C SER A 62 1.66 12.41 8.93
N PHE A 63 1.00 11.94 7.88
CA PHE A 63 0.23 12.75 6.93
C PHE A 63 -1.20 12.22 6.86
N ASP A 64 -2.12 13.10 6.55
CA ASP A 64 -3.50 12.76 6.21
C ASP A 64 -3.55 12.28 4.74
N THR A 65 -4.19 11.15 4.46
CA THR A 65 -4.30 10.59 3.11
C THR A 65 -5.15 11.43 2.15
N GLU A 66 -5.92 12.39 2.68
CA GLU A 66 -6.70 13.34 1.88
C GLU A 66 -5.93 14.62 1.51
N THR A 67 -4.66 14.73 1.94
CA THR A 67 -3.85 15.93 1.73
C THR A 67 -2.62 15.65 0.87
N ASN A 68 -2.43 16.44 -0.18
CA ASN A 68 -1.25 16.35 -1.02
C ASN A 68 0.02 16.74 -0.26
N ILE A 69 1.08 15.94 -0.45
CA ILE A 69 2.45 16.32 -0.11
C ILE A 69 3.11 16.79 -1.41
N ASN A 70 3.28 18.10 -1.54
CA ASN A 70 4.13 18.63 -2.60
C ASN A 70 5.58 18.28 -2.27
N GLU A 71 6.44 18.20 -3.26
CA GLU A 71 7.82 17.78 -3.15
C GLU A 71 8.49 18.24 -1.83
N GLN A 72 8.69 17.27 -0.91
CA GLN A 72 9.24 17.49 0.42
C GLN A 72 10.57 16.75 0.55
N GLU A 73 11.58 17.43 1.02
CA GLU A 73 12.87 16.79 1.32
C GLU A 73 12.74 15.83 2.51
N LEU A 74 13.22 14.61 2.33
CA LEU A 74 13.27 13.59 3.36
C LEU A 74 14.39 12.58 3.08
N GLY A 75 15.24 12.32 4.08
CA GLY A 75 16.28 11.30 3.96
C GLY A 75 17.30 11.58 2.85
N GLY A 76 17.56 12.83 2.49
CA GLY A 76 18.49 13.23 1.44
C GLY A 76 17.95 13.16 0.02
N GLY A 77 16.71 12.72 -0.16
CA GLY A 77 15.94 12.75 -1.40
C GLY A 77 14.64 13.53 -1.22
N THR A 78 13.67 13.27 -2.08
CA THR A 78 12.36 13.92 -2.01
C THR A 78 11.21 12.91 -2.00
N ILE A 79 10.12 13.29 -1.35
CA ILE A 79 8.84 12.59 -1.39
C ILE A 79 7.76 13.51 -1.93
N SER A 80 6.78 12.95 -2.61
CA SER A 80 5.51 13.63 -2.92
C SER A 80 4.36 12.64 -2.79
N TYR A 81 3.18 13.15 -2.45
CA TYR A 81 1.98 12.33 -2.37
C TYR A 81 0.81 13.06 -3.02
N ASP A 82 0.13 12.39 -3.92
CA ASP A 82 -1.09 12.84 -4.57
C ASP A 82 -2.27 12.12 -3.91
N ALA A 83 -3.10 12.87 -3.21
CA ALA A 83 -4.25 12.35 -2.46
C ALA A 83 -5.39 11.88 -3.39
N GLU A 84 -5.52 12.43 -4.60
CA GLU A 84 -6.57 12.04 -5.54
C GLU A 84 -6.32 10.64 -6.12
N THR A 85 -5.05 10.30 -6.39
CA THR A 85 -4.63 9.04 -6.99
C THR A 85 -4.00 8.08 -5.97
N HIS A 86 -3.85 8.51 -4.72
CA HIS A 86 -3.12 7.82 -3.65
C HIS A 86 -1.72 7.36 -4.11
N THR A 87 -1.01 8.28 -4.77
CA THR A 87 0.31 8.00 -5.34
C THR A 87 1.40 8.64 -4.50
N LEU A 88 2.19 7.80 -3.83
CA LEU A 88 3.41 8.20 -3.14
C LEU A 88 4.61 8.03 -4.07
N THR A 89 5.34 9.10 -4.34
CA THR A 89 6.60 9.05 -5.08
C THR A 89 7.77 9.18 -4.11
N LEU A 90 8.73 8.26 -4.22
CA LEU A 90 10.02 8.31 -3.55
C LEU A 90 11.11 8.60 -4.59
N ASN A 91 11.93 9.59 -4.34
CA ASN A 91 13.02 9.97 -5.24
C ASN A 91 14.35 10.09 -4.50
N GLY A 92 15.14 9.03 -4.52
CA GLY A 92 16.47 8.97 -3.94
C GLY A 92 16.48 9.12 -2.40
N VAL A 93 15.45 8.66 -1.71
CA VAL A 93 15.33 8.80 -0.25
C VAL A 93 16.12 7.71 0.49
N ASN A 94 16.67 8.10 1.64
CA ASN A 94 17.24 7.18 2.63
C ASN A 94 16.55 7.44 3.98
N ILE A 95 15.56 6.62 4.32
CA ILE A 95 14.72 6.78 5.50
C ILE A 95 15.07 5.69 6.50
N GLU A 96 15.53 6.09 7.69
CA GLU A 96 15.75 5.20 8.83
C GLU A 96 14.77 5.56 9.96
N ASP A 97 13.93 4.62 10.37
CA ASP A 97 13.00 4.76 11.49
C ASP A 97 13.06 3.52 12.39
N SER A 98 13.73 3.66 13.53
CA SER A 98 13.79 2.64 14.57
C SER A 98 12.72 2.81 15.65
N SER A 99 11.99 3.92 15.66
CA SER A 99 10.99 4.26 16.67
C SER A 99 9.62 3.68 16.37
N GLY A 100 9.20 3.74 15.09
CA GLY A 100 7.97 3.17 14.60
C GLY A 100 8.05 1.67 14.33
N ASP A 101 6.91 1.05 14.09
CA ASP A 101 6.86 -0.37 13.70
C ASP A 101 7.12 -0.53 12.19
N TRP A 102 6.70 0.45 11.38
CA TRP A 102 6.88 0.45 9.92
C TRP A 102 7.49 1.76 9.44
N VAL A 103 8.39 1.70 8.46
CA VAL A 103 8.98 2.91 7.86
C VAL A 103 7.94 3.63 7.00
N ILE A 104 7.17 2.88 6.20
CA ILE A 104 5.98 3.40 5.51
C ILE A 104 4.79 2.60 5.99
N ASP A 105 3.78 3.30 6.50
CA ASP A 105 2.53 2.71 6.98
C ASP A 105 1.35 3.46 6.38
N PHE A 106 0.67 2.82 5.41
CA PHE A 106 -0.52 3.35 4.76
C PHE A 106 -1.75 2.66 5.34
N ASN A 107 -2.35 3.30 6.35
CA ASN A 107 -3.49 2.75 7.08
C ASN A 107 -4.83 3.24 6.49
N ASP A 108 -5.10 2.84 5.25
CA ASP A 108 -6.38 2.99 4.58
C ASP A 108 -6.81 1.64 4.01
N THR A 109 -7.90 1.07 4.52
CA THR A 109 -8.32 -0.31 4.23
C THR A 109 -9.10 -0.49 2.93
N ASP A 110 -9.48 0.59 2.28
CA ASP A 110 -10.33 0.55 1.08
C ASP A 110 -9.60 1.12 -0.16
N THR A 111 -8.29 1.43 -0.02
CA THR A 111 -7.54 2.21 -0.99
C THR A 111 -6.24 1.52 -1.39
N LEU A 112 -5.95 1.54 -2.69
CA LEU A 112 -4.68 1.10 -3.25
C LEU A 112 -3.63 2.22 -3.09
N LEU A 113 -2.52 1.94 -2.42
CA LEU A 113 -1.34 2.80 -2.45
C LEU A 113 -0.53 2.52 -3.72
N ASN A 114 -0.39 3.53 -4.57
CA ASN A 114 0.54 3.50 -5.69
C ASN A 114 1.89 4.07 -5.22
N LEU A 115 2.92 3.22 -5.14
CA LEU A 115 4.29 3.63 -4.81
C LEU A 115 5.12 3.73 -6.08
N VAL A 116 5.55 4.93 -6.42
CA VAL A 116 6.39 5.20 -7.58
C VAL A 116 7.82 5.45 -7.14
N LEU A 117 8.75 4.68 -7.69
CA LEU A 117 10.17 4.76 -7.38
C LEU A 117 10.92 5.55 -8.45
N MET A 118 11.70 6.54 -8.01
CA MET A 118 12.66 7.28 -8.81
C MET A 118 14.03 7.26 -8.09
N GLY A 119 15.10 6.98 -8.84
CA GLY A 119 16.42 6.84 -8.24
C GLY A 119 16.55 5.63 -7.30
N GLU A 120 17.55 5.64 -6.45
CA GLU A 120 17.81 4.57 -5.47
C GLU A 120 17.20 4.96 -4.12
N ASN A 121 16.28 4.15 -3.60
CA ASN A 121 15.57 4.42 -2.35
C ASN A 121 15.93 3.36 -1.31
N LEU A 122 16.20 3.80 -0.08
CA LEU A 122 16.52 2.95 1.06
C LEU A 122 15.55 3.19 2.20
N LEU A 123 14.93 2.11 2.69
CA LEU A 123 14.09 2.10 3.88
C LEU A 123 14.70 1.15 4.91
N LYS A 124 14.92 1.64 6.13
CA LYS A 124 15.47 0.83 7.22
C LYS A 124 14.69 1.05 8.51
N GLY A 125 14.16 -0.01 9.10
CA GLY A 125 13.36 0.07 10.30
C GLY A 125 13.05 -1.29 10.92
N LYS A 126 12.04 -1.32 11.82
CA LYS A 126 11.54 -2.59 12.36
C LYS A 126 10.80 -3.39 11.29
N GLY A 127 9.92 -2.76 10.52
CA GLY A 127 9.29 -3.24 9.29
C GLY A 127 9.52 -2.25 8.16
N GLY A 128 9.39 -2.68 6.91
CA GLY A 128 9.59 -1.81 5.77
C GLY A 128 8.31 -1.05 5.39
N ILE A 129 7.43 -1.66 4.61
CA ILE A 129 6.18 -1.06 4.11
C ILE A 129 4.99 -1.89 4.55
N ARG A 130 3.94 -1.22 5.05
CA ARG A 130 2.64 -1.82 5.32
C ARG A 130 1.52 -1.07 4.59
N ALA A 131 0.69 -1.80 3.86
CA ALA A 131 -0.48 -1.25 3.17
C ALA A 131 -1.51 -2.36 2.92
N HIS A 132 -2.81 -2.03 2.79
CA HIS A 132 -3.85 -2.98 2.39
C HIS A 132 -3.60 -3.47 0.97
N ASP A 133 -3.73 -2.59 -0.01
CA ASP A 133 -3.36 -2.84 -1.39
C ASP A 133 -2.15 -1.96 -1.77
N LEU A 134 -1.13 -2.58 -2.38
CA LEU A 134 0.11 -1.90 -2.74
C LEU A 134 0.52 -2.22 -4.17
N LYS A 135 0.84 -1.19 -4.94
CA LYS A 135 1.49 -1.32 -6.24
C LYS A 135 2.80 -0.56 -6.24
N ILE A 136 3.91 -1.27 -6.50
CA ILE A 136 5.24 -0.68 -6.63
C ILE A 136 5.61 -0.60 -8.10
N SER A 137 5.97 0.57 -8.58
CA SER A 137 6.30 0.84 -9.97
C SER A 137 7.34 1.95 -10.09
N GLY A 138 7.77 2.27 -11.32
CA GLY A 138 8.73 3.33 -11.59
C GLY A 138 10.05 2.79 -12.12
N THR A 139 10.99 3.69 -12.41
CA THR A 139 12.31 3.35 -12.99
C THR A 139 13.42 3.30 -11.95
N GLY A 140 13.10 3.60 -10.70
CA GLY A 140 14.02 3.52 -9.58
C GLY A 140 14.05 2.14 -8.95
N SER A 141 14.85 2.00 -7.89
CA SER A 141 14.97 0.81 -7.08
C SER A 141 14.61 1.07 -5.62
N LEU A 142 14.27 0.01 -4.91
CA LEU A 142 13.94 0.04 -3.50
C LEU A 142 14.73 -1.00 -2.74
N GLN A 143 15.51 -0.56 -1.75
CA GLN A 143 16.15 -1.45 -0.78
C GLN A 143 15.44 -1.32 0.56
N ILE A 144 15.08 -2.45 1.17
CA ILE A 144 14.43 -2.51 2.48
C ILE A 144 15.29 -3.35 3.43
N THR A 145 15.52 -2.81 4.64
CA THR A 145 16.07 -3.56 5.76
C THR A 145 15.09 -3.53 6.92
N ALA A 146 14.42 -4.65 7.17
CA ALA A 146 13.48 -4.85 8.27
C ALA A 146 14.11 -5.71 9.36
N THR A 147 14.12 -5.22 10.62
CA THR A 147 14.82 -5.89 11.73
C THR A 147 13.92 -6.79 12.57
N ASN A 148 12.63 -6.51 12.64
CA ASN A 148 11.69 -7.17 13.55
C ASN A 148 10.43 -7.72 12.88
N TYR A 149 10.02 -7.11 11.77
CA TYR A 149 8.81 -7.46 11.03
C TYR A 149 9.14 -7.79 9.57
N GLU A 150 8.14 -7.88 8.76
CA GLU A 150 8.25 -8.14 7.33
C GLU A 150 8.90 -6.96 6.59
N GLY A 151 9.48 -7.25 5.42
CA GLY A 151 9.94 -6.21 4.51
C GLY A 151 8.76 -5.43 3.91
N ILE A 152 7.79 -6.15 3.34
CA ILE A 152 6.55 -5.60 2.79
C ILE A 152 5.39 -6.47 3.26
N ALA A 153 4.38 -5.87 3.85
CA ALA A 153 3.24 -6.60 4.38
C ALA A 153 1.89 -5.94 4.08
N GLY A 154 0.86 -6.77 4.00
CA GLY A 154 -0.52 -6.36 4.12
C GLY A 154 -0.86 -5.94 5.55
N ILE A 155 -2.02 -5.33 5.75
CA ILE A 155 -2.50 -4.93 7.08
C ILE A 155 -3.20 -6.08 7.84
N GLY A 156 -3.13 -7.31 7.29
CA GLY A 156 -3.66 -8.52 7.92
C GLY A 156 -5.13 -8.79 7.62
N GLN A 157 -5.72 -8.10 6.65
CA GLN A 157 -7.09 -8.35 6.21
C GLN A 157 -7.15 -9.34 5.04
N SER A 158 -8.27 -10.04 4.89
CA SER A 158 -8.49 -10.88 3.71
C SER A 158 -8.60 -10.02 2.47
N GLY A 159 -7.79 -10.35 1.45
CA GLY A 159 -7.80 -9.65 0.16
C GLY A 159 -6.76 -8.54 0.02
N ASP A 160 -5.84 -8.39 1.00
CA ASP A 160 -4.67 -7.52 0.84
C ASP A 160 -3.82 -7.97 -0.35
N ASN A 161 -3.52 -7.08 -1.31
CA ASN A 161 -2.83 -7.44 -2.55
C ASN A 161 -1.55 -6.63 -2.78
N LEU A 162 -0.56 -7.27 -3.42
CA LEU A 162 0.69 -6.63 -3.80
C LEU A 162 0.98 -6.83 -5.29
N THR A 163 1.36 -5.74 -5.98
CA THR A 163 1.94 -5.81 -7.33
C THR A 163 3.31 -5.14 -7.34
N ILE A 164 4.33 -5.83 -7.83
CA ILE A 164 5.70 -5.32 -7.98
C ILE A 164 6.07 -5.29 -9.47
N GLY A 165 6.31 -4.09 -9.99
CA GLY A 165 6.78 -3.82 -11.35
C GLY A 165 8.09 -2.99 -11.38
N SER A 166 8.90 -3.05 -10.31
CA SER A 166 10.19 -2.35 -10.19
C SER A 166 11.19 -3.22 -9.43
N ASP A 167 12.44 -2.79 -9.39
CA ASP A 167 13.51 -3.51 -8.67
C ASP A 167 13.39 -3.32 -7.16
N VAL A 168 13.30 -4.44 -6.42
CA VAL A 168 13.15 -4.45 -4.98
C VAL A 168 14.13 -5.45 -4.35
N ASP A 169 14.91 -4.98 -3.36
CA ASP A 169 15.84 -5.80 -2.58
C ASP A 169 15.46 -5.74 -1.09
N ILE A 170 15.13 -6.88 -0.50
CA ILE A 170 14.60 -6.96 0.86
C ILE A 170 15.51 -7.81 1.74
N THR A 171 15.91 -7.26 2.88
CA THR A 171 16.49 -8.03 3.99
C THR A 171 15.55 -7.95 5.18
N ALA A 172 14.91 -9.09 5.54
CA ALA A 172 14.04 -9.20 6.71
C ALA A 172 14.67 -10.13 7.75
N MET A 173 15.15 -9.55 8.87
CA MET A 173 15.94 -10.29 9.86
C MET A 173 15.11 -11.19 10.77
N ASN A 174 13.85 -10.82 11.04
CA ASN A 174 12.93 -11.55 11.92
C ASN A 174 11.52 -11.69 11.35
N GLY A 175 11.36 -11.62 10.02
CA GLY A 175 10.07 -11.72 9.36
C GLY A 175 10.18 -12.41 8.00
N CYS A 176 9.06 -12.46 7.29
CA CYS A 176 9.03 -12.76 5.87
C CYS A 176 9.51 -11.55 5.08
N ALA A 177 10.05 -11.77 3.89
CA ALA A 177 10.34 -10.63 3.03
C ALA A 177 9.05 -9.96 2.54
N ILE A 178 8.07 -10.76 2.12
CA ILE A 178 6.76 -10.32 1.62
C ILE A 178 5.68 -11.19 2.26
N ALA A 179 4.65 -10.54 2.88
CA ALA A 179 3.53 -11.25 3.51
C ALA A 179 2.19 -10.55 3.24
N PHE A 180 1.30 -11.19 2.47
CA PHE A 180 -0.01 -10.68 2.10
C PHE A 180 -1.11 -11.73 2.25
N ASN A 181 -2.27 -11.33 2.76
CA ASN A 181 -3.46 -12.18 2.88
C ASN A 181 -4.36 -12.13 1.62
N GLY A 182 -3.75 -12.03 0.46
CA GLY A 182 -4.36 -11.98 -0.85
C GLY A 182 -3.36 -12.38 -1.91
N SER A 183 -3.39 -11.74 -3.07
CA SER A 183 -2.53 -12.07 -4.18
C SER A 183 -1.23 -11.26 -4.19
N VAL A 184 -0.12 -11.92 -4.50
CA VAL A 184 1.16 -11.27 -4.82
C VAL A 184 1.45 -11.46 -6.30
N ARG A 185 1.70 -10.35 -7.00
CA ARG A 185 2.06 -10.32 -8.42
C ARG A 185 3.40 -9.65 -8.62
N ILE A 186 4.32 -10.31 -9.34
CA ILE A 186 5.61 -9.75 -9.75
C ILE A 186 5.67 -9.79 -11.28
N GLU A 187 5.87 -8.66 -11.91
CA GLU A 187 5.70 -8.50 -13.36
C GLU A 187 6.62 -7.44 -13.97
N GLN A 188 6.61 -7.34 -15.30
CA GLN A 188 7.20 -6.21 -16.07
C GLN A 188 8.69 -5.97 -15.82
N ASP A 189 9.50 -6.96 -16.07
CA ASP A 189 10.96 -6.88 -15.97
C ASP A 189 11.51 -6.58 -14.55
N ALA A 190 10.67 -6.65 -13.52
CA ALA A 190 11.06 -6.43 -12.13
C ALA A 190 12.14 -7.44 -11.70
N THR A 191 13.07 -6.96 -10.87
CA THR A 191 14.01 -7.80 -10.14
C THR A 191 13.65 -7.77 -8.67
N VAL A 192 13.28 -8.93 -8.12
CA VAL A 192 12.99 -9.06 -6.68
C VAL A 192 14.05 -9.95 -6.05
N LYS A 193 14.79 -9.38 -5.11
CA LYS A 193 15.72 -10.11 -4.26
C LYS A 193 15.24 -10.06 -2.83
N ALA A 194 15.30 -11.18 -2.14
CA ALA A 194 14.91 -11.24 -0.75
C ALA A 194 15.81 -12.18 0.04
N LYS A 195 16.28 -11.71 1.20
CA LYS A 195 16.92 -12.51 2.21
C LYS A 195 16.17 -12.35 3.52
N CYS A 196 15.68 -13.46 4.08
CA CYS A 196 14.77 -13.42 5.22
C CYS A 196 14.95 -14.62 6.14
N LEU A 197 14.46 -14.49 7.38
CA LEU A 197 14.51 -15.57 8.35
C LEU A 197 13.37 -16.56 8.14
N TYR A 198 12.12 -16.09 8.00
CA TYR A 198 10.95 -16.97 8.03
C TYR A 198 10.42 -17.37 6.66
N GLY A 199 10.40 -16.51 5.69
CA GLY A 199 9.88 -16.85 4.37
C GLY A 199 10.11 -15.75 3.34
N GLY A 200 10.38 -16.13 2.09
CA GLY A 200 10.56 -15.17 1.01
C GLY A 200 9.24 -14.48 0.67
N ILE A 201 8.25 -15.26 0.25
CA ILE A 201 6.90 -14.79 -0.08
C ILE A 201 5.89 -15.68 0.64
N ASP A 202 4.98 -15.06 1.38
CA ASP A 202 3.81 -15.68 2.01
C ASP A 202 2.54 -14.97 1.49
N CYS A 203 1.67 -15.70 0.78
CA CYS A 203 0.47 -15.13 0.17
C CYS A 203 -0.61 -16.20 -0.06
N TYR A 204 -1.81 -15.77 -0.50
CA TYR A 204 -2.86 -16.71 -0.93
C TYR A 204 -2.66 -17.17 -2.36
N ASP A 205 -2.41 -16.24 -3.28
CA ASP A 205 -2.12 -16.55 -4.68
C ASP A 205 -0.85 -15.83 -5.13
N LEU A 206 -0.01 -16.52 -5.91
CA LEU A 206 1.23 -15.97 -6.45
C LEU A 206 1.21 -15.98 -7.98
N THR A 207 1.51 -14.84 -8.58
CA THR A 207 1.79 -14.77 -10.01
C THR A 207 3.14 -14.10 -10.23
N ILE A 208 4.05 -14.79 -10.92
CA ILE A 208 5.32 -14.21 -11.40
C ILE A 208 5.30 -14.32 -12.91
N ASP A 209 5.22 -13.18 -13.61
CA ASP A 209 5.10 -13.15 -15.07
C ASP A 209 5.99 -12.06 -15.67
N SER A 210 6.90 -12.49 -16.53
CA SER A 210 7.83 -11.59 -17.23
C SER A 210 8.76 -10.79 -16.30
N ALA A 211 8.98 -11.26 -15.06
CA ALA A 211 9.99 -10.72 -14.17
C ALA A 211 11.39 -11.10 -14.66
N THR A 212 12.35 -10.18 -14.56
CA THR A 212 13.75 -10.43 -14.92
C THR A 212 14.36 -11.49 -14.01
N GLU A 213 14.19 -11.34 -12.71
CA GLU A 213 14.68 -12.32 -11.72
C GLU A 213 13.87 -12.19 -10.42
N VAL A 214 13.50 -13.33 -9.84
CA VAL A 214 13.02 -13.44 -8.47
C VAL A 214 13.96 -14.37 -7.70
N ASN A 215 14.75 -13.82 -6.78
CA ASN A 215 15.75 -14.54 -6.01
C ASN A 215 15.41 -14.46 -4.51
N LEU A 216 14.98 -15.57 -3.94
CA LEU A 216 14.52 -15.65 -2.56
C LEU A 216 15.44 -16.59 -1.78
N GLU A 217 15.98 -16.08 -0.67
CA GLU A 217 16.84 -16.82 0.26
C GLU A 217 16.20 -16.81 1.66
N SER A 218 15.73 -17.96 2.11
CA SER A 218 15.26 -18.18 3.48
C SER A 218 16.36 -18.83 4.31
N THR A 219 16.72 -18.21 5.45
CA THR A 219 17.83 -18.65 6.30
C THR A 219 17.36 -19.30 7.60
N GLY A 220 16.05 -19.33 7.88
CA GLY A 220 15.48 -19.95 9.06
C GLY A 220 15.24 -21.45 8.91
N GLU A 221 15.29 -22.18 10.00
CA GLU A 221 14.96 -23.59 10.02
C GLU A 221 13.47 -23.81 9.67
N GLN A 222 13.18 -24.77 8.80
CA GLN A 222 11.83 -25.17 8.37
C GLN A 222 11.04 -24.03 7.66
N CYS A 223 11.72 -23.07 7.04
CA CYS A 223 11.09 -21.95 6.36
C CYS A 223 11.10 -22.11 4.85
N ASN A 224 9.97 -21.86 4.21
CA ASN A 224 9.83 -21.94 2.78
C ASN A 224 10.26 -20.63 2.10
N ALA A 225 10.98 -20.69 0.99
CA ALA A 225 11.25 -19.50 0.19
C ALA A 225 9.95 -18.93 -0.40
N ILE A 226 8.98 -19.80 -0.71
CA ILE A 226 7.62 -19.41 -1.13
C ILE A 226 6.62 -20.27 -0.37
N TYR A 227 5.60 -19.61 0.21
CA TYR A 227 4.47 -20.26 0.85
C TYR A 227 3.16 -19.69 0.31
N VAL A 228 2.43 -20.52 -0.46
CA VAL A 228 1.13 -20.15 -1.04
C VAL A 228 0.05 -20.91 -0.30
N ARG A 229 -0.75 -20.19 0.49
CA ARG A 229 -1.68 -20.76 1.47
C ARG A 229 -3.06 -21.10 0.92
N GLY A 230 -3.53 -20.38 -0.10
CA GLY A 230 -4.94 -20.32 -0.41
C GLY A 230 -5.71 -19.44 0.59
N ASP A 231 -7.02 -19.59 0.62
CA ASP A 231 -7.86 -18.84 1.55
C ASP A 231 -7.70 -19.27 3.02
N ASN A 232 -8.13 -18.40 3.95
CA ASN A 232 -7.97 -18.62 5.39
C ASN A 232 -8.80 -19.79 5.94
N ASP A 233 -9.88 -20.19 5.27
CA ASP A 233 -10.78 -21.26 5.72
C ASP A 233 -10.44 -22.61 5.07
N GLY A 234 -9.43 -22.65 4.20
CA GLY A 234 -8.96 -23.87 3.54
C GLY A 234 -9.93 -24.41 2.49
N THR A 235 -10.91 -23.62 2.06
CA THR A 235 -11.89 -24.03 1.05
C THR A 235 -11.36 -23.88 -0.37
N VAL A 236 -10.41 -22.96 -0.59
CA VAL A 236 -9.76 -22.71 -1.88
C VAL A 236 -8.25 -22.89 -1.74
N ALA A 237 -7.67 -23.80 -2.52
CA ALA A 237 -6.22 -23.98 -2.57
C ALA A 237 -5.57 -22.76 -3.23
N GLY A 238 -4.46 -22.31 -2.68
CA GLY A 238 -3.65 -21.25 -3.28
C GLY A 238 -3.04 -21.66 -4.61
N THR A 239 -2.84 -20.72 -5.50
CA THR A 239 -2.30 -20.94 -6.85
C THR A 239 -0.96 -20.26 -7.01
N ALA A 240 0.05 -20.98 -7.49
CA ALA A 240 1.32 -20.39 -7.93
C ALA A 240 1.44 -20.50 -9.45
N ASN A 241 1.45 -19.36 -10.14
CA ASN A 241 1.61 -19.28 -11.59
C ASN A 241 2.91 -18.53 -11.93
N ILE A 242 3.91 -19.25 -12.42
CA ILE A 242 5.24 -18.72 -12.71
C ILE A 242 5.55 -18.96 -14.18
N LYS A 243 5.78 -17.89 -14.94
CA LYS A 243 6.08 -17.98 -16.37
C LYS A 243 7.00 -16.84 -16.82
N ASN A 244 7.75 -17.09 -17.89
CA ASN A 244 8.63 -16.09 -18.54
C ASN A 244 9.60 -15.39 -17.58
N SER A 245 10.00 -16.04 -16.48
CA SER A 245 10.75 -15.41 -15.39
C SER A 245 11.88 -16.34 -14.91
N LYS A 246 12.98 -15.74 -14.44
CA LYS A 246 14.03 -16.47 -13.74
C LYS A 246 13.70 -16.54 -12.25
N LEU A 247 13.51 -17.75 -11.73
CA LEU A 247 13.28 -17.99 -10.31
C LEU A 247 14.48 -18.69 -9.68
N VAL A 248 15.00 -18.13 -8.60
CA VAL A 248 16.08 -18.70 -7.80
C VAL A 248 15.60 -18.82 -6.35
N LEU A 249 15.49 -20.04 -5.85
CA LEU A 249 15.08 -20.30 -4.48
C LEU A 249 16.24 -20.94 -3.73
N LYS A 250 16.55 -20.41 -2.57
CA LYS A 250 17.55 -20.95 -1.64
C LYS A 250 16.94 -21.11 -0.27
N SER A 251 17.20 -22.23 0.36
CA SER A 251 16.86 -22.50 1.73
C SER A 251 18.06 -23.17 2.40
N ASP A 252 18.42 -22.73 3.59
CA ASP A 252 19.50 -23.35 4.37
C ASP A 252 19.05 -24.67 5.01
N TYR A 253 17.78 -25.05 4.87
CA TYR A 253 17.26 -26.32 5.36
C TYR A 253 17.55 -27.43 4.36
N PRO A 254 18.24 -28.52 4.76
CA PRO A 254 18.44 -29.66 3.87
C PRO A 254 17.10 -30.30 3.54
N ALA A 255 16.87 -30.51 2.24
CA ALA A 255 15.68 -31.16 1.72
C ALA A 255 15.58 -32.63 2.18
#